data_f9adb89d610f2ac5f318ec558169a772
#
_entry.id   f9adb89d610f2ac5f318ec558169a772
#
_cell.length_a   1.000
_cell.length_b   1.000
_cell.length_c   1.000
_cell.angle_alpha   90.00
_cell.angle_beta   90.00
_cell.angle_gamma   90.00
#
_symmetry.space_group_name_H-M   'P 1'
#
loop_
_entity.id
_entity.type
_entity.pdbx_description
1 polymer ?
#
loop_
_entity_poly.entity_id
_entity_poly.type
_entity_poly.pdbx_seq_one_letter_code
_entity_poly.pdbx_strand_id
1 'polypeptide(L)'
;SEFCTYKNTKVQVSTADTDGHAVKADVSYECFGNTCAIGTTSETGVLDDNFPQCVNGYVIAKASGFKDTKYLFSTVSGGSVNVIMDKLYNKNIQLKVDNVNYNGEAMIYFTSQDFSKTVAYPEQRSVQLAEGQYEVQVYVYKNTSITIGATTTQQCINVPRAGVLGIAGLEEKKCFDIAVPAQVIS
;
A
#
# COMPACT_ATOMS: atom_id res chain seq x y z
N SER A 1 23.12 12.91 3.90
CA SER A 1 23.48 12.77 5.32
C SER A 1 24.76 11.98 5.43
N GLU A 2 25.55 12.22 6.46
CA GLU A 2 26.80 11.49 6.73
C GLU A 2 26.57 9.98 6.83
N PHE A 3 25.41 9.56 7.31
CA PHE A 3 24.98 8.16 7.36
C PHE A 3 25.04 7.46 6.00
N CYS A 4 24.69 8.15 4.91
CA CYS A 4 24.69 7.58 3.57
C CYS A 4 26.07 7.52 2.90
N THR A 5 27.08 8.15 3.50
CA THR A 5 28.44 8.21 2.94
C THR A 5 29.20 6.89 3.13
N TYR A 6 28.95 6.19 4.23
CA TYR A 6 29.66 4.96 4.59
C TYR A 6 28.76 3.74 4.40
N LYS A 7 28.81 3.17 3.19
CA LYS A 7 28.11 1.94 2.84
C LYS A 7 29.11 0.78 2.76
N ASN A 8 29.31 0.09 3.86
CA ASN A 8 30.38 -0.89 4.01
C ASN A 8 29.87 -2.34 4.18
N THR A 9 28.57 -2.54 4.31
CA THR A 9 28.02 -3.86 4.58
C THR A 9 27.26 -4.38 3.38
N LYS A 10 27.72 -5.48 2.81
CA LYS A 10 27.07 -6.09 1.64
C LYS A 10 25.79 -6.80 2.04
N VAL A 11 24.69 -6.44 1.38
CA VAL A 11 23.38 -7.03 1.59
C VAL A 11 22.75 -7.38 0.26
N GLN A 12 22.15 -8.57 0.16
CA GLN A 12 21.32 -8.97 -0.95
C GLN A 12 19.87 -8.73 -0.60
N VAL A 13 19.15 -7.97 -1.43
CA VAL A 13 17.72 -7.75 -1.31
C VAL A 13 17.01 -8.48 -2.43
N SER A 14 15.99 -9.26 -2.08
CA SER A 14 15.07 -9.86 -3.04
C SER A 14 13.68 -9.28 -2.84
N THR A 15 13.04 -8.84 -3.92
CA THR A 15 11.70 -8.28 -3.92
C THR A 15 10.77 -9.13 -4.78
N ALA A 16 9.65 -9.54 -4.20
CA ALA A 16 8.64 -10.35 -4.87
C ALA A 16 7.24 -9.95 -4.40
N ASP A 17 6.22 -10.29 -5.18
CA ASP A 17 4.83 -10.18 -4.75
C ASP A 17 4.41 -11.40 -3.88
N THR A 18 3.18 -11.38 -3.40
CA THR A 18 2.62 -12.46 -2.56
C THR A 18 2.45 -13.79 -3.31
N ASP A 19 2.52 -13.77 -4.63
CA ASP A 19 2.46 -14.95 -5.50
C ASP A 19 3.86 -15.50 -5.84
N GLY A 20 4.92 -14.84 -5.35
CA GLY A 20 6.31 -15.22 -5.61
C GLY A 20 6.87 -14.69 -6.92
N HIS A 21 6.16 -13.82 -7.65
CA HIS A 21 6.69 -13.19 -8.85
C HIS A 21 7.66 -12.08 -8.48
N ALA A 22 8.79 -12.01 -9.17
CA ALA A 22 9.77 -10.97 -8.98
C ALA A 22 9.17 -9.57 -9.24
N VAL A 23 9.52 -8.62 -8.39
CA VAL A 23 9.12 -7.22 -8.52
C VAL A 23 10.37 -6.36 -8.64
N LYS A 24 10.44 -5.57 -9.70
CA LYS A 24 11.48 -4.53 -9.82
C LYS A 24 11.11 -3.36 -8.94
N ALA A 25 11.91 -3.08 -7.92
CA ALA A 25 11.62 -2.09 -6.90
C ALA A 25 12.82 -1.20 -6.60
N ASP A 26 12.56 0.05 -6.29
CA ASP A 26 13.55 0.96 -5.73
C ASP A 26 13.74 0.64 -4.25
N VAL A 27 14.99 0.44 -3.85
CA VAL A 27 15.40 0.06 -2.51
C VAL A 27 16.11 1.21 -1.83
N SER A 28 15.67 1.53 -0.63
CA SER A 28 16.34 2.44 0.28
C SER A 28 16.48 1.81 1.66
N TYR A 29 17.34 2.40 2.49
CA TYR A 29 17.56 1.93 3.85
C TYR A 29 17.43 3.09 4.83
N GLU A 30 16.59 2.91 5.85
CA GLU A 30 16.31 3.89 6.87
C GLU A 30 16.88 3.47 8.21
N CYS A 31 17.56 4.40 8.89
CA CYS A 31 18.10 4.22 10.22
C CYS A 31 17.93 5.50 11.02
N PHE A 32 17.23 5.44 12.15
CA PHE A 32 16.97 6.58 13.04
C PHE A 32 16.49 7.84 12.30
N GLY A 33 15.55 7.67 11.36
CA GLY A 33 14.98 8.75 10.57
C GLY A 33 15.84 9.25 9.39
N ASN A 34 17.05 8.70 9.20
CA ASN A 34 17.87 8.97 8.03
C ASN A 34 17.64 7.90 6.97
N THR A 35 17.29 8.31 5.76
CA THR A 35 17.04 7.39 4.64
C THR A 35 18.10 7.55 3.56
N CYS A 36 18.64 6.43 3.10
CA CYS A 36 19.62 6.35 2.02
C CYS A 36 19.04 5.59 0.83
N ALA A 37 19.11 6.15 -0.36
CA ALA A 37 18.90 5.39 -1.57
C ALA A 37 20.03 4.37 -1.75
N ILE A 38 19.66 3.12 -2.00
CA ILE A 38 20.62 2.03 -2.24
C ILE A 38 20.70 1.72 -3.72
N GLY A 39 19.61 1.33 -4.35
CA GLY A 39 19.56 0.97 -5.75
C GLY A 39 18.19 0.43 -6.15
N THR A 40 18.13 -0.17 -7.33
CA THR A 40 16.92 -0.77 -7.86
C THR A 40 17.15 -2.26 -8.08
N THR A 41 16.22 -3.12 -7.66
CA THR A 41 16.29 -4.55 -7.94
C THR A 41 16.18 -4.81 -9.44
N SER A 42 16.82 -5.88 -9.91
CA SER A 42 16.77 -6.31 -11.31
C SER A 42 15.37 -6.81 -11.72
N GLU A 43 15.20 -7.17 -12.97
CA GLU A 43 13.97 -7.82 -13.46
C GLU A 43 13.69 -9.17 -12.77
N THR A 44 14.74 -9.78 -12.20
CA THR A 44 14.59 -11.00 -11.38
C THR A 44 14.33 -10.69 -9.90
N GLY A 45 14.15 -9.40 -9.55
CA GLY A 45 13.85 -8.96 -8.19
C GLY A 45 15.03 -8.96 -7.24
N VAL A 46 16.29 -8.96 -7.73
CA VAL A 46 17.48 -9.06 -6.89
C VAL A 46 18.34 -7.81 -6.99
N LEU A 47 18.83 -7.33 -5.86
CA LEU A 47 19.83 -6.28 -5.71
C LEU A 47 20.92 -6.75 -4.73
N ASP A 48 22.17 -6.76 -5.19
CA ASP A 48 23.36 -6.93 -4.35
C ASP A 48 24.09 -5.59 -4.25
N ASP A 49 24.07 -4.96 -3.09
CA ASP A 49 24.73 -3.67 -2.90
C ASP A 49 25.22 -3.48 -1.46
N ASN A 50 25.98 -2.42 -1.26
CA ASN A 50 26.48 -2.03 0.04
C ASN A 50 25.49 -1.10 0.76
N PHE A 51 25.27 -1.40 2.02
CA PHE A 51 24.38 -0.67 2.93
C PHE A 51 25.18 0.03 4.02
N PRO A 52 24.71 1.15 4.54
CA PRO A 52 25.26 1.69 5.78
C PRO A 52 24.92 0.76 6.94
N GLN A 53 25.79 0.71 7.93
CA GLN A 53 25.58 -0.12 9.12
C GLN A 53 24.54 0.50 10.05
N CYS A 54 23.57 -0.30 10.44
CA CYS A 54 22.57 0.09 11.43
C CYS A 54 22.00 -1.14 12.15
N VAL A 55 21.78 -0.98 13.44
CA VAL A 55 20.99 -1.91 14.23
C VAL A 55 19.53 -1.51 14.16
N ASN A 56 18.63 -2.46 13.84
CA ASN A 56 17.19 -2.21 13.73
C ASN A 56 16.78 -1.13 12.70
N GLY A 57 17.48 -1.05 11.59
CA GLY A 57 17.07 -0.24 10.45
C GLY A 57 15.99 -0.94 9.63
N TYR A 58 15.50 -0.23 8.61
CA TYR A 58 14.46 -0.73 7.71
C TYR A 58 14.93 -0.72 6.27
N VAL A 59 14.80 -1.84 5.60
CA VAL A 59 14.80 -1.90 4.13
C VAL A 59 13.44 -1.42 3.65
N ILE A 60 13.43 -0.43 2.77
CA ILE A 60 12.21 0.13 2.18
C ILE A 60 12.24 -0.23 0.71
N ALA A 61 11.18 -0.86 0.22
CA ALA A 61 10.99 -1.17 -1.19
C ALA A 61 9.77 -0.43 -1.74
N LYS A 62 9.94 0.19 -2.91
CA LYS A 62 8.89 0.93 -3.61
C LYS A 62 8.84 0.49 -5.07
N ALA A 63 7.65 0.17 -5.56
CA ALA A 63 7.40 -0.15 -6.95
C ALA A 63 6.02 0.34 -7.38
N SER A 64 5.90 0.74 -8.65
CA SER A 64 4.60 1.15 -9.21
C SER A 64 3.61 0.00 -9.16
N GLY A 65 2.40 0.26 -8.68
CA GLY A 65 1.35 -0.74 -8.52
C GLY A 65 1.46 -1.60 -7.27
N PHE A 66 2.38 -1.27 -6.36
CA PHE A 66 2.57 -1.96 -5.08
C PHE A 66 2.51 -0.95 -3.92
N LYS A 67 2.09 -1.44 -2.76
CA LYS A 67 2.18 -0.70 -1.51
C LYS A 67 3.66 -0.57 -1.10
N ASP A 68 4.08 0.61 -0.66
CA ASP A 68 5.41 0.81 -0.06
C ASP A 68 5.59 -0.15 1.11
N THR A 69 6.70 -0.88 1.13
CA THR A 69 6.97 -1.90 2.14
C THR A 69 8.21 -1.54 2.94
N LYS A 70 8.10 -1.62 4.27
CA LYS A 70 9.21 -1.51 5.21
C LYS A 70 9.47 -2.87 5.85
N TYR A 71 10.72 -3.31 5.84
CA TYR A 71 11.15 -4.56 6.46
C TYR A 71 12.28 -4.30 7.44
N LEU A 72 12.09 -4.70 8.71
CA LEU A 72 13.10 -4.55 9.75
C LEU A 72 14.30 -5.45 9.45
N PHE A 73 15.48 -4.86 9.30
CA PHE A 73 16.70 -5.58 8.99
C PHE A 73 17.93 -4.86 9.53
N SER A 74 18.71 -5.52 10.36
CA SER A 74 20.00 -5.02 10.85
C SER A 74 21.11 -5.33 9.87
N THR A 75 21.86 -4.31 9.44
CA THR A 75 22.95 -4.45 8.47
C THR A 75 24.32 -4.63 9.09
N VAL A 76 24.40 -4.88 10.41
CA VAL A 76 25.69 -4.94 11.15
C VAL A 76 26.61 -6.02 10.59
N SER A 77 26.08 -7.17 10.23
CA SER A 77 26.85 -8.31 9.71
C SER A 77 26.55 -8.67 8.25
N GLY A 78 25.78 -7.84 7.54
CA GLY A 78 25.35 -8.16 6.19
C GLY A 78 24.28 -9.27 6.14
N GLY A 79 24.14 -9.90 5.00
CA GLY A 79 23.22 -11.01 4.80
C GLY A 79 22.26 -10.78 3.63
N SER A 80 21.12 -11.44 3.68
CA SER A 80 20.06 -11.34 2.68
C SER A 80 18.71 -11.09 3.32
N VAL A 81 17.86 -10.35 2.61
CA VAL A 81 16.52 -10.03 3.04
C VAL A 81 15.53 -10.23 1.88
N ASN A 82 14.41 -10.88 2.17
CA ASN A 82 13.32 -11.06 1.24
C ASN A 82 12.19 -10.10 1.61
N VAL A 83 11.85 -9.20 0.70
CA VAL A 83 10.77 -8.24 0.86
C VAL A 83 9.60 -8.68 0.02
N ILE A 84 8.48 -8.98 0.66
CA ILE A 84 7.22 -9.31 -0.01
C ILE A 84 6.39 -8.04 -0.12
N MET A 85 5.98 -7.71 -1.34
CA MET A 85 5.25 -6.50 -1.67
C MET A 85 3.80 -6.79 -2.01
N ASP A 86 2.89 -6.01 -1.43
CA ASP A 86 1.45 -6.15 -1.67
C ASP A 86 1.03 -5.34 -2.89
N LYS A 87 0.34 -5.98 -3.82
CA LYS A 87 -0.25 -5.32 -5.00
C LYS A 87 -1.32 -4.33 -4.59
N LEU A 88 -1.37 -3.22 -5.32
CA LEU A 88 -2.47 -2.27 -5.28
C LEU A 88 -3.48 -2.60 -6.38
N TYR A 89 -4.76 -2.67 -6.00
CA TYR A 89 -5.87 -2.93 -6.91
C TYR A 89 -6.66 -1.65 -7.13
N ASN A 90 -6.94 -1.34 -8.39
CA ASN A 90 -7.75 -0.18 -8.75
C ASN A 90 -9.24 -0.49 -8.49
N LYS A 91 -9.89 0.32 -7.65
CA LYS A 91 -11.29 0.19 -7.25
C LYS A 91 -12.09 1.39 -7.71
N ASN A 92 -13.19 1.13 -8.40
CA ASN A 92 -14.16 2.16 -8.73
C ASN A 92 -15.01 2.50 -7.50
N ILE A 93 -15.26 3.79 -7.31
CA ILE A 93 -16.05 4.33 -6.21
C ILE A 93 -17.38 4.80 -6.74
N GLN A 94 -18.46 4.36 -6.11
CA GLN A 94 -19.79 4.88 -6.28
C GLN A 94 -20.34 5.30 -4.92
N LEU A 95 -20.59 6.59 -4.76
CA LEU A 95 -21.17 7.12 -3.54
C LEU A 95 -22.70 7.13 -3.64
N LYS A 96 -23.36 6.60 -2.62
CA LYS A 96 -24.84 6.63 -2.50
C LYS A 96 -25.22 7.25 -1.16
N VAL A 97 -26.24 8.07 -1.18
CA VAL A 97 -26.89 8.60 0.00
C VAL A 97 -28.37 8.17 -0.08
N ASP A 98 -28.88 7.51 0.95
CA ASP A 98 -30.24 6.94 0.99
C ASP A 98 -30.54 6.05 -0.23
N ASN A 99 -29.56 5.21 -0.64
CA ASN A 99 -29.64 4.35 -1.83
C ASN A 99 -29.73 5.07 -3.19
N VAL A 100 -29.61 6.39 -3.23
CA VAL A 100 -29.57 7.19 -4.46
C VAL A 100 -28.13 7.58 -4.76
N ASN A 101 -27.74 7.50 -6.03
CA ASN A 101 -26.40 7.92 -6.46
C ASN A 101 -26.19 9.40 -6.10
N TYR A 102 -25.11 9.65 -5.38
CA TYR A 102 -24.69 10.98 -4.99
C TYR A 102 -23.54 11.44 -5.89
N ASN A 103 -23.71 12.58 -6.54
CA ASN A 103 -22.72 13.17 -7.44
C ASN A 103 -22.17 14.51 -6.90
N GLY A 104 -22.50 14.86 -5.67
CA GLY A 104 -21.95 16.04 -5.01
C GLY A 104 -20.53 15.81 -4.48
N GLU A 105 -19.97 16.85 -3.89
CA GLU A 105 -18.61 16.82 -3.34
C GLU A 105 -18.54 16.01 -2.04
N ALA A 106 -17.52 15.17 -1.95
CA ALA A 106 -17.20 14.41 -0.74
C ALA A 106 -15.71 14.11 -0.65
N MET A 107 -15.20 14.02 0.58
CA MET A 107 -13.88 13.47 0.86
C MET A 107 -14.06 12.08 1.45
N ILE A 108 -13.35 11.10 0.88
CA ILE A 108 -13.41 9.71 1.29
C ILE A 108 -12.02 9.28 1.77
N TYR A 109 -11.94 8.83 3.01
CA TYR A 109 -10.71 8.35 3.63
C TYR A 109 -10.78 6.84 3.80
N PHE A 110 -9.79 6.15 3.25
CA PHE A 110 -9.58 4.72 3.43
C PHE A 110 -8.37 4.54 4.34
N THR A 111 -8.54 3.97 5.51
CA THR A 111 -7.45 3.79 6.48
C THR A 111 -7.36 2.34 6.91
N SER A 112 -6.19 1.76 6.82
CA SER A 112 -5.83 0.48 7.42
C SER A 112 -4.71 0.69 8.44
N GLN A 113 -4.20 -0.37 9.04
CA GLN A 113 -3.21 -0.29 10.11
C GLN A 113 -1.92 0.47 9.69
N ASP A 114 -1.48 0.31 8.45
CA ASP A 114 -0.21 0.83 7.94
C ASP A 114 -0.33 1.53 6.56
N PHE A 115 -1.55 1.76 6.11
CA PHE A 115 -1.82 2.30 4.78
C PHE A 115 -3.08 3.17 4.77
N SER A 116 -3.01 4.32 4.13
CA SER A 116 -4.16 5.20 3.97
C SER A 116 -4.22 5.82 2.58
N LYS A 117 -5.43 6.04 2.08
CA LYS A 117 -5.72 6.75 0.84
C LYS A 117 -6.88 7.71 1.06
N THR A 118 -6.82 8.84 0.37
CA THR A 118 -7.87 9.86 0.36
C THR A 118 -8.33 10.08 -1.06
N VAL A 119 -9.64 10.23 -1.24
CA VAL A 119 -10.28 10.45 -2.54
C VAL A 119 -11.14 11.71 -2.46
N ALA A 120 -10.92 12.64 -3.38
CA ALA A 120 -11.78 13.80 -3.61
C ALA A 120 -12.84 13.41 -4.65
N TYR A 121 -14.03 13.09 -4.18
CA TYR A 121 -15.15 12.71 -5.02
C TYR A 121 -16.00 13.93 -5.39
N PRO A 122 -16.54 14.09 -6.61
CA PRO A 122 -16.55 13.14 -7.71
C PRO A 122 -15.41 13.30 -8.75
N GLU A 123 -14.44 14.17 -8.49
CA GLU A 123 -13.30 14.36 -9.41
C GLU A 123 -12.49 13.08 -9.55
N GLN A 124 -12.27 12.38 -8.43
CA GLN A 124 -11.69 11.04 -8.39
C GLN A 124 -12.80 10.02 -8.15
N ARG A 125 -12.89 9.04 -9.02
CA ARG A 125 -13.89 7.96 -8.93
C ARG A 125 -13.26 6.58 -8.83
N SER A 126 -11.97 6.55 -8.53
CA SER A 126 -11.24 5.31 -8.30
C SER A 126 -10.16 5.52 -7.24
N VAL A 127 -9.78 4.43 -6.59
CA VAL A 127 -8.72 4.39 -5.59
C VAL A 127 -7.91 3.12 -5.76
N GLN A 128 -6.61 3.18 -5.48
CA GLN A 128 -5.74 2.02 -5.42
C GLN A 128 -5.62 1.55 -3.98
N LEU A 129 -6.04 0.33 -3.70
CA LEU A 129 -6.01 -0.29 -2.37
C LEU A 129 -5.29 -1.64 -2.43
N ALA A 130 -4.46 -1.90 -1.42
CA ALA A 130 -3.96 -3.24 -1.16
C ALA A 130 -5.07 -4.11 -0.56
N GLU A 131 -4.92 -5.43 -0.64
CA GLU A 131 -5.80 -6.35 0.06
C GLU A 131 -5.74 -6.12 1.57
N GLY A 132 -6.90 -6.05 2.24
CA GLY A 132 -6.97 -5.85 3.68
C GLY A 132 -8.32 -5.33 4.14
N GLN A 133 -8.37 -4.98 5.41
CA GLN A 133 -9.52 -4.34 6.05
C GLN A 133 -9.27 -2.85 6.16
N TYR A 134 -10.27 -2.06 5.83
CA TYR A 134 -10.21 -0.60 5.85
C TYR A 134 -11.34 -0.03 6.68
N GLU A 135 -11.01 0.95 7.51
CA GLU A 135 -11.96 1.92 8.00
C GLU A 135 -12.18 2.96 6.91
N VAL A 136 -13.44 3.22 6.57
CA VAL A 136 -13.79 4.22 5.56
C VAL A 136 -14.60 5.33 6.21
N GLN A 137 -14.10 6.56 6.10
CA GLN A 137 -14.78 7.76 6.54
C GLN A 137 -15.17 8.60 5.33
N VAL A 138 -16.44 9.02 5.27
CA VAL A 138 -16.96 9.83 4.18
C VAL A 138 -17.50 11.14 4.73
N TYR A 139 -16.95 12.25 4.23
CA TYR A 139 -17.40 13.60 4.54
C TYR A 139 -18.10 14.17 3.31
N VAL A 140 -19.41 14.38 3.43
CA VAL A 140 -20.25 14.93 2.36
C VAL A 140 -20.45 16.43 2.59
N TYR A 141 -20.13 17.23 1.61
CA TYR A 141 -20.31 18.68 1.69
C TYR A 141 -21.69 19.07 1.14
N LYS A 142 -22.56 19.57 2.01
CA LYS A 142 -23.83 20.20 1.64
C LYS A 142 -23.80 21.66 2.06
N ASN A 143 -23.74 22.55 1.11
CA ASN A 143 -23.87 24.03 1.16
C ASN A 143 -23.58 24.81 2.48
N THR A 144 -23.56 24.22 3.66
CA THR A 144 -23.17 24.85 4.95
C THR A 144 -22.93 23.87 6.09
N SER A 145 -23.07 22.55 5.90
CA SER A 145 -22.83 21.57 6.97
C SER A 145 -22.25 20.27 6.42
N ILE A 146 -21.33 19.68 7.16
CA ILE A 146 -20.77 18.37 6.87
C ILE A 146 -21.61 17.32 7.60
N THR A 147 -22.26 16.42 6.87
CA THR A 147 -22.98 15.29 7.43
C THR A 147 -22.24 14.01 7.07
N ILE A 148 -21.85 13.24 8.06
CA ILE A 148 -21.22 11.94 7.88
C ILE A 148 -22.28 10.88 8.15
N GLY A 149 -22.54 10.04 7.14
CA GLY A 149 -23.43 8.89 7.29
C GLY A 149 -22.67 7.62 7.67
N ALA A 150 -23.24 6.81 8.58
CA ALA A 150 -22.69 5.49 8.89
C ALA A 150 -23.20 4.45 7.91
N THR A 151 -22.32 3.67 7.33
CA THR A 151 -22.68 2.46 6.57
C THR A 151 -21.59 1.42 6.69
N THR A 152 -21.97 0.18 6.98
CA THR A 152 -21.08 -0.97 6.82
C THR A 152 -21.31 -1.52 5.41
N THR A 153 -20.29 -1.54 4.58
CA THR A 153 -20.38 -2.08 3.22
C THR A 153 -19.26 -3.08 3.01
N GLN A 154 -19.60 -4.30 2.62
CA GLN A 154 -18.63 -5.28 2.16
C GLN A 154 -18.43 -5.11 0.67
N GLN A 155 -17.21 -4.84 0.24
CA GLN A 155 -16.83 -4.85 -1.16
C GLN A 155 -15.96 -6.04 -1.49
N CYS A 156 -16.37 -6.80 -2.49
CA CYS A 156 -15.66 -7.97 -2.97
C CYS A 156 -15.13 -7.72 -4.39
N ILE A 157 -13.95 -8.25 -4.66
CA ILE A 157 -13.32 -8.21 -5.97
C ILE A 157 -12.88 -9.60 -6.39
N ASN A 158 -12.87 -9.84 -7.69
CA ASN A 158 -12.22 -10.99 -8.26
C ASN A 158 -10.76 -10.63 -8.54
N VAL A 159 -9.86 -11.45 -8.02
CA VAL A 159 -8.42 -11.34 -8.27
C VAL A 159 -7.92 -12.67 -8.83
N PRO A 160 -6.90 -12.65 -9.70
CA PRO A 160 -6.29 -13.89 -10.17
C PRO A 160 -5.81 -14.72 -8.99
N ARG A 161 -6.10 -16.00 -8.99
CA ARG A 161 -5.60 -16.93 -7.96
C ARG A 161 -4.08 -16.98 -7.96
N ALA A 162 -3.51 -17.18 -6.79
CA ALA A 162 -2.08 -17.37 -6.65
C ALA A 162 -1.55 -18.59 -7.42
N GLY A 163 -0.34 -18.49 -7.99
CA GLY A 163 0.37 -19.59 -8.63
C GLY A 163 -0.21 -20.03 -9.97
N VAL A 164 -0.05 -21.33 -10.27
CA VAL A 164 -0.44 -21.94 -11.56
C VAL A 164 -1.92 -21.76 -11.90
N LEU A 165 -2.79 -21.69 -10.91
CA LEU A 165 -4.24 -21.51 -11.10
C LEU A 165 -4.60 -20.11 -11.60
N GLY A 166 -3.84 -19.09 -11.22
CA GLY A 166 -3.99 -17.73 -11.75
C GLY A 166 -3.56 -17.62 -13.20
N ILE A 167 -2.51 -18.32 -13.60
CA ILE A 167 -2.05 -18.42 -15.00
C ILE A 167 -3.10 -19.10 -15.87
N ALA A 168 -3.87 -20.04 -15.31
CA ALA A 168 -4.99 -20.68 -15.98
C ALA A 168 -6.26 -19.83 -16.08
N GLY A 169 -6.22 -18.54 -15.65
CA GLY A 169 -7.34 -17.62 -15.71
C GLY A 169 -8.38 -17.82 -14.60
N LEU A 170 -8.06 -18.60 -13.57
CA LEU A 170 -8.94 -18.77 -12.42
C LEU A 170 -8.82 -17.58 -11.47
N GLU A 171 -9.96 -17.05 -11.05
CA GLU A 171 -10.08 -15.93 -10.13
C GLU A 171 -10.58 -16.40 -8.77
N GLU A 172 -10.19 -15.68 -7.72
CA GLU A 172 -10.79 -15.83 -6.39
C GLU A 172 -11.43 -14.50 -5.96
N LYS A 173 -12.51 -14.62 -5.19
CA LYS A 173 -13.22 -13.46 -4.66
C LYS A 173 -12.56 -13.02 -3.35
N LYS A 174 -12.05 -11.80 -3.30
CA LYS A 174 -11.52 -11.18 -2.09
C LYS A 174 -12.45 -10.07 -1.64
N CYS A 175 -12.81 -10.09 -0.36
CA CYS A 175 -13.76 -9.16 0.22
C CYS A 175 -13.08 -8.22 1.21
N PHE A 176 -13.53 -6.97 1.22
CA PHE A 176 -13.09 -5.93 2.15
C PHE A 176 -14.31 -5.48 2.97
N ASP A 177 -14.20 -5.56 4.30
CA ASP A 177 -15.22 -5.02 5.19
C ASP A 177 -14.94 -3.54 5.43
N ILE A 178 -15.94 -2.71 5.13
CA ILE A 178 -15.87 -1.25 5.26
C ILE A 178 -16.88 -0.82 6.31
N ALA A 179 -16.41 -0.35 7.47
CA ALA A 179 -17.24 0.23 8.51
C ALA A 179 -17.11 1.76 8.50
N VAL A 180 -18.22 2.46 8.35
CA VAL A 180 -18.28 3.93 8.38
C VAL A 180 -19.08 4.39 9.60
N PRO A 181 -18.45 5.00 10.62
CA PRO A 181 -19.20 5.59 11.75
C PRO A 181 -19.89 6.90 11.32
N ALA A 182 -21.07 7.17 11.89
CA ALA A 182 -21.79 8.41 11.66
C ALA A 182 -21.25 9.54 12.52
N GLN A 183 -20.96 10.69 11.92
CA GLN A 183 -20.63 11.93 12.64
C GLN A 183 -21.23 13.14 11.93
N VAL A 184 -21.68 14.13 12.70
CA VAL A 184 -22.13 15.43 12.20
C VAL A 184 -21.16 16.48 12.72
N ILE A 185 -20.56 17.25 11.81
CA ILE A 185 -19.70 18.38 12.16
C ILE A 185 -20.43 19.64 11.66
N SER A 186 -20.77 20.50 12.58
CA SER A 186 -21.37 21.82 12.33
C SER A 186 -20.32 22.92 12.35
#